data_6b635d93e2d455048f1397d13e2b913c
#
_entry.id   6b635d93e2d455048f1397d13e2b913c
#
_cell.length_a   1.000
_cell.length_b   1.000
_cell.length_c   1.000
_cell.angle_alpha   90.00
_cell.angle_beta   90.00
_cell.angle_gamma   90.00
#
_symmetry.space_group_name_H-M   'P 1'
#
loop_
_entity.id
_entity.type
_entity.pdbx_description
1 polymer ?
#
loop_
_entity_poly.entity_id
_entity_poly.type
_entity_poly.pdbx_seq_one_letter_code
_entity_poly.pdbx_strand_id
1 'polypeptide(L)'
;MATSSGATMAFTGTVATTDQTQSIINNAGNGGRRWNLVANPYPSYLNANTNAHASNNFLSVNSGVIDSNYSAIYGYDADGSGYTIYNNTSAATYIAPGQAFFVAAASSSATNLSFTEAMQTTNGGDDFIAGRLANTSSELYLKLYEGENLVGDTKFYFDNNLSLGLDP
;
A
#
# COMPACT_ATOMS: atom_id res chain seq x y z
N MET A 1 -14.77 1.57 -0.66
CA MET A 1 -15.86 0.72 -1.22
C MET A 1 -15.64 -0.67 -0.65
N ALA A 2 -16.61 -1.23 0.06
CA ALA A 2 -16.52 -2.60 0.56
C ALA A 2 -17.21 -3.53 -0.46
N THR A 3 -16.51 -4.59 -0.87
CA THR A 3 -17.09 -5.65 -1.71
C THR A 3 -17.63 -6.75 -0.81
N SER A 4 -18.71 -7.42 -1.23
CA SER A 4 -19.15 -8.66 -0.59
C SER A 4 -18.11 -9.75 -0.80
N SER A 5 -18.00 -10.68 0.15
CA SER A 5 -17.09 -11.82 0.04
C SER A 5 -17.32 -12.56 -1.29
N GLY A 6 -16.24 -12.81 -2.04
CA GLY A 6 -16.28 -13.48 -3.34
C GLY A 6 -16.58 -12.58 -4.55
N ALA A 7 -16.80 -11.27 -4.37
CA ALA A 7 -16.96 -10.36 -5.50
C ALA A 7 -15.60 -10.08 -6.18
N THR A 8 -15.59 -10.19 -7.51
CA THR A 8 -14.42 -9.81 -8.32
C THR A 8 -14.51 -8.31 -8.62
N MET A 9 -13.45 -7.57 -8.28
CA MET A 9 -13.29 -6.19 -8.74
C MET A 9 -12.52 -6.20 -10.06
N ALA A 10 -13.09 -5.58 -11.10
CA ALA A 10 -12.43 -5.40 -12.38
C ALA A 10 -12.20 -3.91 -12.64
N PHE A 11 -11.00 -3.59 -13.08
CA PHE A 11 -10.62 -2.24 -13.50
C PHE A 11 -10.25 -2.30 -14.97
N THR A 12 -10.80 -1.37 -15.75
CA THR A 12 -10.48 -1.21 -17.17
C THR A 12 -9.84 0.15 -17.38
N GLY A 13 -8.78 0.21 -18.19
CA GLY A 13 -8.08 1.46 -18.46
C GLY A 13 -6.70 1.21 -19.08
N THR A 14 -6.00 2.31 -19.37
CA THR A 14 -4.61 2.27 -19.81
C THR A 14 -3.70 2.38 -18.59
N VAL A 15 -2.70 1.52 -18.54
CA VAL A 15 -1.69 1.53 -17.48
C VAL A 15 -0.78 2.76 -17.67
N ALA A 16 -0.52 3.49 -16.59
CA ALA A 16 0.41 4.61 -16.62
C ALA A 16 1.85 4.10 -16.77
N THR A 17 2.57 4.65 -17.75
CA THR A 17 3.99 4.32 -18.04
C THR A 17 4.89 5.54 -18.09
N THR A 18 4.31 6.75 -18.12
CA THR A 18 5.01 8.03 -18.18
C THR A 18 4.78 8.82 -16.89
N ASP A 19 5.47 9.94 -16.72
CA ASP A 19 5.31 10.83 -15.59
C ASP A 19 3.84 11.18 -15.32
N GLN A 20 3.42 11.07 -14.07
CA GLN A 20 2.08 11.36 -13.59
C GLN A 20 2.12 12.44 -12.52
N THR A 21 1.01 13.18 -12.37
CA THR A 21 0.86 14.16 -11.30
C THR A 21 -0.46 13.98 -10.58
N GLN A 22 -0.46 14.27 -9.28
CA GLN A 22 -1.67 14.31 -8.45
C GLN A 22 -1.74 15.64 -7.70
N SER A 23 -2.87 16.33 -7.81
CA SER A 23 -3.06 17.60 -7.11
C SER A 23 -3.30 17.37 -5.61
N ILE A 24 -2.59 18.16 -4.78
CA ILE A 24 -2.75 18.20 -3.33
C ILE A 24 -2.92 19.63 -2.85
N ILE A 25 -3.56 19.79 -1.69
CA ILE A 25 -3.81 21.10 -1.11
C ILE A 25 -3.83 21.05 0.41
N ASN A 26 -3.34 22.11 1.06
CA ASN A 26 -3.49 22.35 2.49
C ASN A 26 -4.66 23.32 2.73
N ASN A 27 -5.83 22.82 3.04
CA ASN A 27 -7.00 23.60 3.38
C ASN A 27 -6.95 24.09 4.85
N ALA A 28 -5.94 24.86 5.23
CA ALA A 28 -5.59 25.23 6.59
C ALA A 28 -6.71 25.93 7.42
N GLY A 29 -7.79 26.43 6.78
CA GLY A 29 -8.93 27.03 7.49
C GLY A 29 -9.86 26.05 8.22
N ASN A 30 -9.65 24.76 8.06
CA ASN A 30 -10.55 23.71 8.57
C ASN A 30 -9.75 22.59 9.25
N GLY A 31 -9.28 22.77 10.44
CA GLY A 31 -8.44 21.87 11.27
C GLY A 31 -8.08 20.51 10.68
N GLY A 32 -6.79 20.27 10.45
CA GLY A 32 -6.28 18.98 10.00
C GLY A 32 -6.32 18.68 8.50
N ARG A 33 -6.75 19.60 7.64
CA ARG A 33 -6.96 19.35 6.20
C ARG A 33 -5.74 19.58 5.31
N ARG A 34 -4.53 19.39 5.84
CA ARG A 34 -3.31 19.30 5.02
C ARG A 34 -3.09 17.90 4.43
N TRP A 35 -3.83 16.92 4.94
CA TRP A 35 -3.67 15.53 4.57
C TRP A 35 -4.42 15.20 3.29
N ASN A 36 -3.69 14.64 2.35
CA ASN A 36 -4.20 14.20 1.06
C ASN A 36 -3.90 12.71 0.90
N LEU A 37 -4.91 11.94 0.52
CA LEU A 37 -4.75 10.54 0.16
C LEU A 37 -4.35 10.47 -1.31
N VAL A 38 -3.21 9.88 -1.58
CA VAL A 38 -2.65 9.69 -2.93
C VAL A 38 -2.27 8.22 -3.12
N ALA A 39 -2.08 7.78 -4.36
CA ALA A 39 -1.73 6.40 -4.65
C ALA A 39 -0.64 6.31 -5.71
N ASN A 40 0.15 5.24 -5.66
CA ASN A 40 1.09 4.89 -6.73
C ASN A 40 0.30 4.63 -8.03
N PRO A 41 0.53 5.45 -9.09
CA PRO A 41 -0.22 5.33 -10.34
C PRO A 41 0.32 4.23 -11.26
N TYR A 42 1.46 3.62 -10.93
CA TYR A 42 2.15 2.67 -11.81
C TYR A 42 1.86 1.21 -11.43
N PRO A 43 2.04 0.28 -12.38
CA PRO A 43 1.94 -1.16 -12.14
C PRO A 43 3.20 -1.75 -11.50
N SER A 44 4.19 -0.91 -11.18
CA SER A 44 5.46 -1.26 -10.56
C SER A 44 5.58 -0.66 -9.18
N TYR A 45 6.55 -1.12 -8.39
CA TYR A 45 6.94 -0.45 -7.16
C TYR A 45 7.57 0.91 -7.45
N LEU A 46 7.50 1.82 -6.47
CA LEU A 46 8.20 3.10 -6.48
C LEU A 46 9.18 3.20 -5.31
N ASN A 47 10.33 3.79 -5.56
CA ASN A 47 11.26 4.19 -4.50
C ASN A 47 10.63 5.30 -3.67
N ALA A 48 10.40 5.07 -2.38
CA ALA A 48 9.73 6.03 -1.51
C ALA A 48 10.68 7.06 -0.90
N ASN A 49 11.87 6.67 -0.49
CA ASN A 49 12.81 7.48 0.29
C ASN A 49 14.26 7.40 -0.22
N THR A 50 15.14 8.18 0.38
CA THR A 50 16.56 8.28 -0.02
C THR A 50 17.33 6.97 0.14
N ASN A 51 16.92 6.10 1.05
CA ASN A 51 17.53 4.79 1.24
C ASN A 51 17.09 3.76 0.19
N ALA A 52 15.92 3.95 -0.45
CA ALA A 52 15.52 3.16 -1.60
C ALA A 52 16.24 3.61 -2.88
N HIS A 53 16.37 4.95 -3.09
CA HIS A 53 17.13 5.53 -4.19
C HIS A 53 17.52 6.98 -3.84
N ALA A 54 18.79 7.34 -3.99
CA ALA A 54 19.34 8.60 -3.51
C ALA A 54 18.61 9.87 -4.03
N SER A 55 18.20 9.90 -5.30
CA SER A 55 17.58 11.07 -5.94
C SER A 55 16.20 10.78 -6.54
N ASN A 56 16.01 9.63 -7.17
CA ASN A 56 14.76 9.26 -7.84
C ASN A 56 13.83 8.52 -6.85
N ASN A 57 13.38 9.24 -5.85
CA ASN A 57 12.45 8.73 -4.85
C ASN A 57 11.32 9.74 -4.59
N PHE A 58 10.19 9.26 -4.14
CA PHE A 58 8.98 10.08 -3.97
C PHE A 58 9.19 11.27 -3.03
N LEU A 59 9.80 11.08 -1.86
CA LEU A 59 9.98 12.14 -0.87
C LEU A 59 10.95 13.22 -1.33
N SER A 60 12.04 12.87 -2.00
CA SER A 60 13.04 13.85 -2.46
C SER A 60 12.50 14.69 -3.61
N VAL A 61 11.86 14.07 -4.60
CA VAL A 61 11.30 14.78 -5.76
C VAL A 61 10.17 15.73 -5.33
N ASN A 62 9.39 15.36 -4.32
CA ASN A 62 8.24 16.12 -3.84
C ASN A 62 8.53 17.00 -2.61
N SER A 63 9.79 17.16 -2.21
CA SER A 63 10.18 17.91 -1.00
C SER A 63 9.71 19.36 -0.96
N GLY A 64 9.52 19.99 -2.13
CA GLY A 64 9.03 21.38 -2.24
C GLY A 64 7.50 21.53 -2.10
N VAL A 65 6.73 20.46 -2.21
CA VAL A 65 5.26 20.49 -2.15
C VAL A 65 4.68 19.75 -0.93
N ILE A 66 5.46 18.87 -0.32
CA ILE A 66 5.14 18.23 0.97
C ILE A 66 5.56 19.18 2.10
N ASP A 67 4.69 19.31 3.13
CA ASP A 67 4.96 20.11 4.31
C ASP A 67 6.22 19.58 5.03
N SER A 68 7.21 20.47 5.22
CA SER A 68 8.52 20.10 5.81
C SER A 68 8.42 19.58 7.25
N ASN A 69 7.40 19.98 8.00
CA ASN A 69 7.16 19.46 9.36
C ASN A 69 6.58 18.04 9.37
N TYR A 70 6.07 17.59 8.22
CA TYR A 70 5.45 16.26 8.02
C TYR A 70 6.02 15.56 6.80
N SER A 71 7.33 15.72 6.55
CA SER A 71 8.03 15.20 5.37
C SER A 71 8.18 13.68 5.44
N ALA A 72 7.08 12.98 5.22
CA ALA A 72 6.97 11.53 5.25
C ALA A 72 5.76 11.05 4.43
N ILE A 73 5.70 9.76 4.20
CA ILE A 73 4.49 9.05 3.78
C ILE A 73 3.87 8.34 4.98
N TYR A 74 2.53 8.34 5.04
CA TYR A 74 1.78 7.82 6.17
C TYR A 74 0.80 6.76 5.68
N GLY A 75 1.00 5.52 6.09
CA GLY A 75 0.08 4.41 5.86
C GLY A 75 -0.86 4.26 7.05
N TYR A 76 -2.17 4.15 6.81
CA TYR A 76 -3.12 3.86 7.88
C TYR A 76 -3.11 2.37 8.19
N ASP A 77 -2.90 2.02 9.45
CA ASP A 77 -2.83 0.63 9.88
C ASP A 77 -4.24 0.03 9.98
N ALA A 78 -4.45 -1.12 9.35
CA ALA A 78 -5.77 -1.73 9.23
C ALA A 78 -6.35 -2.21 10.57
N ASP A 79 -5.52 -2.42 11.57
CA ASP A 79 -5.94 -2.77 12.94
C ASP A 79 -6.45 -1.56 13.75
N GLY A 80 -6.39 -0.35 13.15
CA GLY A 80 -6.80 0.89 13.81
C GLY A 80 -5.80 1.41 14.84
N SER A 81 -4.60 0.82 14.95
CA SER A 81 -3.58 1.21 15.94
C SER A 81 -2.94 2.56 15.64
N GLY A 82 -3.05 3.06 14.39
CA GLY A 82 -2.49 4.35 14.00
C GLY A 82 -2.01 4.45 12.58
N TYR A 83 -0.82 5.04 12.43
CA TYR A 83 -0.18 5.23 11.14
C TYR A 83 1.24 4.70 11.16
N THR A 84 1.59 3.90 10.19
CA THR A 84 2.98 3.58 9.86
C THR A 84 3.58 4.74 9.07
N ILE A 85 4.72 5.27 9.55
CA ILE A 85 5.34 6.49 9.02
C ILE A 85 6.72 6.17 8.47
N TYR A 86 6.94 6.50 7.19
CA TYR A 86 8.24 6.36 6.54
C TYR A 86 8.73 7.71 6.01
N ASN A 87 9.95 8.05 6.37
CA ASN A 87 10.65 9.27 5.93
C ASN A 87 12.03 8.94 5.35
N ASN A 88 12.84 9.95 5.10
CA ASN A 88 14.18 9.78 4.54
C ASN A 88 15.21 9.13 5.50
N THR A 89 14.87 8.98 6.80
CA THR A 89 15.71 8.26 7.77
C THR A 89 15.28 6.81 7.98
N SER A 90 14.10 6.43 7.49
CA SER A 90 13.61 5.05 7.50
C SER A 90 14.46 4.15 6.60
N ALA A 91 14.46 2.85 6.84
CA ALA A 91 15.06 1.87 5.92
C ALA A 91 14.53 2.06 4.49
N ALA A 92 15.17 1.44 3.51
CA ALA A 92 14.71 1.47 2.11
C ALA A 92 13.25 1.03 2.03
N THR A 93 12.40 1.92 1.56
CA THR A 93 10.94 1.73 1.52
C THR A 93 10.46 1.83 0.07
N TYR A 94 9.56 0.94 -0.29
CA TYR A 94 8.99 0.86 -1.64
C TYR A 94 7.47 0.92 -1.54
N ILE A 95 6.84 1.71 -2.43
CA ILE A 95 5.38 1.84 -2.50
C ILE A 95 4.87 0.83 -3.53
N ALA A 96 4.03 -0.10 -3.09
CA ALA A 96 3.49 -1.14 -3.96
C ALA A 96 2.57 -0.57 -5.07
N PRO A 97 2.37 -1.30 -6.18
CA PRO A 97 1.45 -0.90 -7.24
C PRO A 97 0.04 -0.60 -6.70
N GLY A 98 -0.49 0.58 -7.01
CA GLY A 98 -1.82 1.00 -6.57
C GLY A 98 -1.95 1.28 -5.06
N GLN A 99 -0.90 1.17 -4.28
CA GLN A 99 -0.92 1.43 -2.84
C GLN A 99 -1.21 2.89 -2.56
N ALA A 100 -2.25 3.14 -1.74
CA ALA A 100 -2.61 4.47 -1.27
C ALA A 100 -1.91 4.80 0.05
N PHE A 101 -1.58 6.09 0.24
CA PHE A 101 -0.95 6.62 1.45
C PHE A 101 -1.27 8.10 1.62
N PHE A 102 -1.12 8.62 2.83
CA PHE A 102 -1.32 10.04 3.09
C PHE A 102 -0.02 10.82 3.00
N VAL A 103 -0.13 12.06 2.52
CA VAL A 103 0.91 13.09 2.55
C VAL A 103 0.33 14.40 3.04
N ALA A 104 1.16 15.23 3.68
CA ALA A 104 0.78 16.56 4.12
C ALA A 104 1.18 17.59 3.07
N ALA A 105 0.22 18.33 2.52
CA ALA A 105 0.51 19.41 1.58
C ALA A 105 1.06 20.66 2.29
N ALA A 106 2.09 21.31 1.72
CA ALA A 106 2.67 22.54 2.24
C ALA A 106 1.80 23.77 1.96
N SER A 107 1.23 23.86 0.76
CA SER A 107 0.60 25.06 0.23
C SER A 107 -0.92 25.05 0.41
N SER A 108 -1.47 26.22 0.77
CA SER A 108 -2.92 26.48 0.76
C SER A 108 -3.51 26.67 -0.65
N SER A 109 -2.66 26.80 -1.66
CA SER A 109 -3.04 26.70 -3.06
C SER A 109 -2.76 25.28 -3.56
N ALA A 110 -3.57 24.80 -4.48
CA ALA A 110 -3.35 23.49 -5.10
C ALA A 110 -1.96 23.41 -5.74
N THR A 111 -1.23 22.35 -5.41
CA THR A 111 0.08 22.03 -5.99
C THR A 111 0.08 20.58 -6.45
N ASN A 112 1.01 20.22 -7.33
CA ASN A 112 1.07 18.87 -7.88
C ASN A 112 2.22 18.08 -7.28
N LEU A 113 1.91 16.91 -6.74
CA LEU A 113 2.89 15.85 -6.55
C LEU A 113 3.30 15.28 -7.90
N SER A 114 4.57 14.96 -8.03
CA SER A 114 5.14 14.31 -9.21
C SER A 114 5.42 12.84 -8.91
N PHE A 115 4.94 11.96 -9.77
CA PHE A 115 5.32 10.56 -9.86
C PHE A 115 6.07 10.40 -11.17
N THR A 116 7.39 10.24 -11.10
CA THR A 116 8.22 10.15 -12.30
C THR A 116 8.51 8.71 -12.68
N GLU A 117 8.66 8.45 -13.98
CA GLU A 117 9.06 7.15 -14.49
C GLU A 117 10.36 6.65 -13.83
N ALA A 118 11.31 7.56 -13.54
CA ALA A 118 12.59 7.26 -12.90
C ALA A 118 12.47 6.76 -11.45
N MET A 119 11.31 6.92 -10.79
CA MET A 119 11.06 6.35 -9.46
C MET A 119 10.71 4.87 -9.51
N GLN A 120 10.31 4.35 -10.66
CA GLN A 120 9.87 2.96 -10.78
C GLN A 120 11.02 2.00 -10.53
N THR A 121 10.71 0.88 -9.90
CA THR A 121 11.68 -0.15 -9.55
C THR A 121 11.05 -1.54 -9.56
N THR A 122 11.87 -2.55 -9.81
CA THR A 122 11.53 -3.96 -9.60
C THR A 122 11.82 -4.42 -8.17
N ASN A 123 12.53 -3.59 -7.38
CA ASN A 123 12.72 -3.85 -5.96
C ASN A 123 11.40 -3.57 -5.25
N GLY A 124 11.04 -4.48 -4.36
CA GLY A 124 9.81 -4.36 -3.58
C GLY A 124 9.70 -5.53 -2.63
N GLY A 125 8.62 -5.57 -1.93
CA GLY A 125 8.30 -6.60 -0.97
C GLY A 125 6.80 -6.61 -0.72
N ASP A 126 6.41 -6.92 0.48
CA ASP A 126 5.04 -6.71 0.94
C ASP A 126 4.74 -5.20 0.97
N ASP A 127 3.45 -4.82 0.92
CA ASP A 127 3.08 -3.43 1.10
C ASP A 127 3.55 -2.96 2.49
N PHE A 128 3.90 -1.67 2.61
CA PHE A 128 4.37 -1.13 3.89
C PHE A 128 3.23 -0.82 4.86
N ILE A 129 2.00 -0.98 4.43
CA ILE A 129 0.82 -0.85 5.27
C ILE A 129 0.47 -2.24 5.75
N ALA A 130 0.63 -2.50 7.04
CA ALA A 130 0.18 -3.75 7.66
C ALA A 130 -1.36 -3.88 7.57
N GLY A 131 -1.86 -3.98 6.35
CA GLY A 131 -3.29 -4.08 6.04
C GLY A 131 -3.83 -5.48 6.12
N ARG A 132 -2.94 -6.45 6.22
CA ARG A 132 -3.24 -7.86 6.39
C ARG A 132 -2.30 -8.39 7.44
N LEU A 133 -2.83 -8.79 8.58
CA LEU A 133 -2.13 -9.74 9.41
C LEU A 133 -1.73 -10.87 8.46
N ALA A 134 -0.42 -11.07 8.28
CA ALA A 134 0.05 -12.26 7.60
C ALA A 134 -0.69 -13.41 8.26
N ASN A 135 -1.53 -14.09 7.50
CA ASN A 135 -2.25 -15.24 8.03
C ASN A 135 -1.16 -16.26 8.35
N THR A 136 -0.76 -16.32 9.62
CA THR A 136 0.29 -17.24 10.09
C THR A 136 -0.19 -18.69 10.08
N SER A 137 -1.45 -18.90 9.69
CA SER A 137 -2.01 -20.23 9.51
C SER A 137 -1.45 -20.85 8.22
N SER A 138 -0.79 -21.97 8.35
CA SER A 138 -0.49 -22.85 7.21
C SER A 138 -1.75 -23.64 6.85
N GLU A 139 -2.01 -23.73 5.55
CA GLU A 139 -3.18 -24.46 5.04
C GLU A 139 -2.71 -25.67 4.24
N LEU A 140 -3.33 -26.82 4.48
CA LEU A 140 -3.15 -28.03 3.69
C LEU A 140 -4.49 -28.43 3.06
N TYR A 141 -4.52 -28.45 1.74
CA TYR A 141 -5.64 -28.98 0.97
C TYR A 141 -5.39 -30.43 0.57
N LEU A 142 -6.26 -31.32 1.00
CA LEU A 142 -6.32 -32.68 0.47
C LEU A 142 -7.52 -32.77 -0.48
N LYS A 143 -7.26 -33.18 -1.72
CA LYS A 143 -8.26 -33.38 -2.75
C LYS A 143 -8.23 -34.82 -3.22
N LEU A 144 -9.39 -35.47 -3.23
CA LEU A 144 -9.56 -36.82 -3.72
C LEU A 144 -10.20 -36.76 -5.11
N TYR A 145 -9.55 -37.38 -6.07
CA TYR A 145 -10.02 -37.47 -7.45
C TYR A 145 -10.29 -38.93 -7.85
N GLU A 146 -11.36 -39.13 -8.60
CA GLU A 146 -11.63 -40.34 -9.36
C GLU A 146 -11.46 -40.01 -10.85
N GLY A 147 -10.29 -40.34 -11.42
CA GLY A 147 -9.88 -39.83 -12.72
C GLY A 147 -9.68 -38.30 -12.68
N GLU A 148 -10.40 -37.55 -13.49
CA GLU A 148 -10.39 -36.08 -13.51
C GLU A 148 -11.49 -35.46 -12.63
N ASN A 149 -12.38 -36.26 -12.05
CA ASN A 149 -13.48 -35.76 -11.24
C ASN A 149 -13.07 -35.62 -9.77
N LEU A 150 -13.26 -34.42 -9.20
CA LEU A 150 -13.10 -34.20 -7.77
C LEU A 150 -14.27 -34.85 -7.03
N VAL A 151 -13.99 -35.85 -6.20
CA VAL A 151 -15.01 -36.60 -5.43
C VAL A 151 -15.05 -36.18 -3.97
N GLY A 152 -14.03 -35.46 -3.49
CA GLY A 152 -14.01 -34.92 -2.14
C GLY A 152 -12.82 -34.03 -1.90
N ASP A 153 -12.97 -33.10 -0.95
CA ASP A 153 -11.86 -32.30 -0.49
C ASP A 153 -11.96 -32.03 1.02
N THR A 154 -10.82 -31.73 1.62
CA THR A 154 -10.74 -31.29 3.00
C THR A 154 -9.59 -30.29 3.16
N LYS A 155 -9.79 -29.32 4.03
CA LYS A 155 -8.84 -28.27 4.31
C LYS A 155 -8.43 -28.30 5.78
N PHE A 156 -7.13 -28.36 6.03
CA PHE A 156 -6.57 -28.27 7.38
C PHE A 156 -5.94 -26.91 7.56
N TYR A 157 -6.20 -26.30 8.69
CA TYR A 157 -5.62 -25.06 9.14
C TYR A 157 -4.67 -25.33 10.29
N PHE A 158 -3.44 -24.82 10.20
CA PHE A 158 -2.48 -24.88 11.28
C PHE A 158 -2.22 -23.44 11.76
N ASP A 159 -2.64 -23.12 12.95
CA ASP A 159 -2.45 -21.82 13.56
C ASP A 159 -2.02 -22.03 15.03
N ASN A 160 -1.08 -21.21 15.50
CA ASN A 160 -0.58 -21.32 16.86
C ASN A 160 -1.62 -20.95 17.93
N ASN A 161 -2.74 -20.33 17.52
CA ASN A 161 -3.83 -19.91 18.39
C ASN A 161 -5.02 -20.89 18.40
N LEU A 162 -4.94 -21.99 17.63
CA LEU A 162 -5.98 -23.02 17.64
C LEU A 162 -5.78 -23.95 18.84
N SER A 163 -6.87 -24.24 19.55
CA SER A 163 -6.87 -25.26 20.60
C SER A 163 -6.81 -26.67 20.02
N LEU A 164 -6.10 -27.57 20.70
CA LEU A 164 -6.14 -29.01 20.39
C LEU A 164 -7.44 -29.58 20.97
N GLY A 165 -8.47 -29.69 20.15
CA GLY A 165 -9.76 -30.27 20.56
C GLY A 165 -10.87 -30.03 19.52
N LEU A 166 -12.02 -30.64 19.75
CA LEU A 166 -13.25 -30.32 19.04
C LEU A 166 -13.76 -28.98 19.63
N ASP A 167 -13.82 -27.96 18.78
CA ASP A 167 -14.57 -26.75 19.13
C ASP A 167 -16.06 -27.11 19.19
N PRO A 168 -16.79 -26.69 20.28
CA PRO A 168 -18.20 -27.00 20.45
C PRO A 168 -19.10 -26.31 19.42
#